data_30e115b08bcf3a157d6f4d1aad4a82e2
#
_entry.id   30e115b08bcf3a157d6f4d1aad4a82e2
#
_cell.length_a   1.000
_cell.length_b   1.000
_cell.length_c   1.000
_cell.angle_alpha   90.00
_cell.angle_beta   90.00
_cell.angle_gamma   90.00
#
_symmetry.space_group_name_H-M   'P 1'
#
loop_
_entity.id
_entity.type
_entity.pdbx_description
1 polymer ?
#
loop_
_entity_poly.entity_id
_entity_poly.type
_entity_poly.pdbx_seq_one_letter_code
_entity_poly.pdbx_strand_id
1 'polypeptide(L)'
;MEHVLPESLGNVDHVLPVGVVCDGCNNYFSLKIEGPVLSSGYFRSLRFEQSVPNKKQRYPIQKGLITPGVVCDVHNDPVSGFAVDIPSEFAAIVARQERGQLIFPNTGAEPPQPYMSRFIGKVGVEAMALRLLQKGLDPCTIADEPALECIRSWVRWGKSLIPWPFHQRRIYEANASHRTAASPEAHQI
;
A
#
# COMPACT_ATOMS: atom_id res chain seq x y z
N MET A 1 -11.63 -14.24 -6.67
CA MET A 1 -10.44 -13.63 -7.26
C MET A 1 -9.69 -12.91 -6.15
N GLU A 2 -8.42 -13.17 -6.01
CA GLU A 2 -7.57 -12.60 -4.95
C GLU A 2 -6.37 -11.87 -5.56
N HIS A 3 -6.09 -10.67 -5.08
CA HIS A 3 -4.90 -9.92 -5.47
C HIS A 3 -3.74 -10.28 -4.55
N VAL A 4 -2.63 -10.76 -5.10
CA VAL A 4 -1.40 -11.09 -4.34
C VAL A 4 -0.93 -9.87 -3.52
N LEU A 5 -0.89 -8.73 -4.16
CA LEU A 5 -0.81 -7.43 -3.51
C LEU A 5 -2.16 -6.73 -3.64
N PRO A 6 -2.66 -6.04 -2.61
CA PRO A 6 -3.92 -5.32 -2.70
C PRO A 6 -3.96 -4.34 -3.88
N GLU A 7 -5.08 -4.28 -4.57
CA GLU A 7 -5.34 -3.32 -5.65
C GLU A 7 -5.10 -1.86 -5.20
N SER A 8 -5.40 -1.57 -3.93
CA SER A 8 -5.15 -0.26 -3.34
C SER A 8 -3.65 0.10 -3.17
N LEU A 9 -2.74 -0.81 -3.50
CA LEU A 9 -1.30 -0.56 -3.65
C LEU A 9 -0.86 -0.49 -5.11
N GLY A 10 -1.81 -0.38 -6.04
CA GLY A 10 -1.55 -0.24 -7.47
C GLY A 10 -1.41 -1.55 -8.23
N ASN A 11 -1.63 -2.70 -7.59
CA ASN A 11 -1.56 -3.99 -8.26
C ASN A 11 -2.80 -4.25 -9.11
N VAL A 12 -2.58 -4.49 -10.40
CA VAL A 12 -3.64 -4.86 -11.36
C VAL A 12 -3.38 -6.22 -12.00
N ASP A 13 -2.14 -6.69 -12.03
CA ASP A 13 -1.71 -7.84 -12.85
C ASP A 13 -1.49 -9.13 -12.05
N HIS A 14 -1.06 -9.00 -10.77
CA HIS A 14 -0.75 -10.17 -9.95
C HIS A 14 -1.99 -10.65 -9.21
N VAL A 15 -2.83 -11.38 -9.94
CA VAL A 15 -4.14 -11.84 -9.47
C VAL A 15 -4.22 -13.36 -9.53
N LEU A 16 -4.67 -13.97 -8.45
CA LEU A 16 -4.95 -15.39 -8.37
C LEU A 16 -6.36 -15.70 -8.87
N PRO A 17 -6.54 -16.76 -9.67
CA PRO A 17 -7.85 -17.21 -10.08
C PRO A 17 -8.76 -17.57 -8.90
N VAL A 18 -10.06 -17.56 -9.17
CA VAL A 18 -11.05 -18.04 -8.18
C VAL A 18 -10.76 -19.49 -7.82
N GLY A 19 -10.83 -19.80 -6.52
CA GLY A 19 -10.60 -21.14 -5.99
C GLY A 19 -9.20 -21.41 -5.46
N VAL A 20 -8.20 -20.60 -5.81
CA VAL A 20 -6.83 -20.74 -5.25
C VAL A 20 -6.78 -20.32 -3.78
N VAL A 21 -7.46 -19.24 -3.44
CA VAL A 21 -7.69 -18.84 -2.06
C VAL A 21 -9.17 -18.92 -1.78
N CYS A 22 -9.57 -19.61 -0.70
CA CYS A 22 -10.97 -19.74 -0.35
C CYS A 22 -11.54 -18.40 0.16
N ASP A 23 -12.85 -18.18 -0.05
CA ASP A 23 -13.52 -16.94 0.32
C ASP A 23 -13.37 -16.59 1.80
N GLY A 24 -13.39 -17.62 2.67
CA GLY A 24 -13.19 -17.43 4.11
C GLY A 24 -11.77 -16.91 4.45
N CYS A 25 -10.75 -17.42 3.77
CA CYS A 25 -9.38 -16.92 3.93
C CYS A 25 -9.21 -15.54 3.33
N ASN A 26 -9.72 -15.31 2.13
CA ASN A 26 -9.69 -14.00 1.47
C ASN A 26 -10.33 -12.91 2.35
N ASN A 27 -11.54 -13.13 2.83
CA ASN A 27 -12.23 -12.20 3.72
C ASN A 27 -11.45 -11.98 5.04
N TYR A 28 -10.89 -13.04 5.61
CA TYR A 28 -10.07 -12.91 6.81
C TYR A 28 -8.82 -12.07 6.56
N PHE A 29 -8.08 -12.31 5.48
CA PHE A 29 -6.88 -11.57 5.16
C PHE A 29 -7.17 -10.10 4.92
N SER A 30 -8.22 -9.81 4.18
CA SER A 30 -8.68 -8.44 3.93
C SER A 30 -8.97 -7.67 5.23
N LEU A 31 -9.73 -8.27 6.15
CA LEU A 31 -10.15 -7.61 7.37
C LEU A 31 -9.09 -7.58 8.47
N LYS A 32 -8.34 -8.67 8.63
CA LYS A 32 -7.48 -8.90 9.79
C LYS A 32 -5.99 -8.67 9.53
N ILE A 33 -5.57 -8.60 8.29
CA ILE A 33 -4.18 -8.40 7.91
C ILE A 33 -4.02 -7.16 7.05
N GLU A 34 -4.68 -7.12 5.89
CA GLU A 34 -4.52 -6.00 4.94
C GLU A 34 -5.09 -4.69 5.49
N GLY A 35 -6.30 -4.73 6.06
CA GLY A 35 -6.94 -3.55 6.62
C GLY A 35 -6.06 -2.78 7.60
N PRO A 36 -5.53 -3.41 8.67
CA PRO A 36 -4.60 -2.77 9.60
C PRO A 36 -3.34 -2.22 8.94
N VAL A 37 -2.77 -2.93 7.96
CA VAL A 37 -1.56 -2.49 7.24
C VAL A 37 -1.88 -1.29 6.35
N LEU A 38 -2.89 -1.40 5.49
CA LEU A 38 -3.25 -0.38 4.51
C LEU A 38 -3.81 0.90 5.12
N SER A 39 -4.39 0.82 6.32
CA SER A 39 -4.86 1.98 7.08
C SER A 39 -3.76 2.70 7.86
N SER A 40 -2.56 2.12 7.96
CA SER A 40 -1.44 2.77 8.63
C SER A 40 -1.03 4.08 7.95
N GLY A 41 -0.44 4.98 8.74
CA GLY A 41 0.06 6.26 8.23
C GLY A 41 1.08 6.07 7.10
N TYR A 42 1.96 5.07 7.24
CA TYR A 42 2.96 4.75 6.23
C TYR A 42 2.35 4.43 4.85
N PHE A 43 1.42 3.47 4.78
CA PHE A 43 0.80 3.11 3.50
C PHE A 43 -0.15 4.18 2.96
N ARG A 44 -0.77 4.97 3.82
CA ARG A 44 -1.55 6.13 3.38
C ARG A 44 -0.66 7.18 2.71
N SER A 45 0.49 7.50 3.32
CA SER A 45 1.47 8.43 2.73
C SER A 45 2.04 7.89 1.43
N LEU A 46 2.42 6.61 1.38
CA LEU A 46 2.92 5.97 0.17
C LEU A 46 1.90 6.08 -0.99
N ARG A 47 0.63 5.77 -0.72
CA ARG A 47 -0.43 5.89 -1.73
C ARG A 47 -0.68 7.33 -2.16
N PHE A 48 -0.56 8.28 -1.24
CA PHE A 48 -0.64 9.70 -1.56
C PHE A 48 0.51 10.12 -2.48
N GLU A 49 1.74 9.78 -2.15
CA GLU A 49 2.93 10.12 -2.95
C GLU A 49 2.88 9.52 -4.35
N GLN A 50 2.41 8.29 -4.46
CA GLN A 50 2.32 7.56 -5.73
C GLN A 50 1.00 7.80 -6.48
N SER A 51 0.12 8.66 -5.96
CA SER A 51 -1.21 8.92 -6.53
C SER A 51 -2.00 7.63 -6.80
N VAL A 52 -1.97 6.67 -5.86
CA VAL A 52 -2.68 5.40 -5.99
C VAL A 52 -4.10 5.53 -5.43
N PRO A 53 -5.15 5.40 -6.25
CA PRO A 53 -6.51 5.51 -5.80
C PRO A 53 -6.94 4.28 -4.98
N ASN A 54 -8.03 4.41 -4.24
CA ASN A 54 -8.71 3.27 -3.65
C ASN A 54 -9.66 2.60 -4.68
N LYS A 55 -10.33 1.49 -4.26
CA LYS A 55 -11.31 0.78 -5.11
C LYS A 55 -12.45 1.67 -5.63
N LYS A 56 -12.71 2.82 -5.01
CA LYS A 56 -13.71 3.80 -5.44
C LYS A 56 -13.12 4.92 -6.31
N GLN A 57 -11.90 4.73 -6.81
CA GLN A 57 -11.15 5.69 -7.62
C GLN A 57 -10.93 7.04 -6.91
N ARG A 58 -10.79 7.02 -5.58
CA ARG A 58 -10.50 8.21 -4.79
C ARG A 58 -9.05 8.18 -4.34
N TYR A 59 -8.34 9.26 -4.60
CA TYR A 59 -6.96 9.46 -4.13
C TYR A 59 -6.92 9.77 -2.64
N PRO A 60 -5.88 9.35 -1.92
CA PRO A 60 -5.68 9.75 -0.53
C PRO A 60 -5.50 11.26 -0.43
N ILE A 61 -6.03 11.82 0.64
CA ILE A 61 -5.89 13.23 1.00
C ILE A 61 -5.02 13.29 2.26
N GLN A 62 -4.10 14.24 2.30
CA GLN A 62 -3.31 14.55 3.49
C GLN A 62 -3.69 15.90 4.07
N LYS A 63 -3.72 15.99 5.40
CA LYS A 63 -3.84 17.29 6.07
C LYS A 63 -2.50 18.01 6.04
N GLY A 64 -2.53 19.27 5.72
CA GLY A 64 -1.36 20.15 5.70
C GLY A 64 -1.62 21.46 6.43
N LEU A 65 -0.56 22.23 6.55
CA LEU A 65 -0.57 23.61 7.04
C LEU A 65 -0.03 24.50 5.93
N ILE A 66 -0.79 25.52 5.56
CA ILE A 66 -0.35 26.56 4.62
C ILE A 66 -0.19 27.90 5.34
N THR A 67 0.81 28.67 4.96
CA THR A 67 1.03 30.02 5.53
C THR A 67 -0.24 30.87 5.45
N PRO A 68 -0.64 31.56 6.54
CA PRO A 68 0.07 31.79 7.80
C PRO A 68 -0.24 30.78 8.94
N GLY A 69 -0.55 29.53 8.65
CA GLY A 69 -0.85 28.49 9.64
C GLY A 69 -2.27 27.93 9.50
N VAL A 70 -2.84 28.03 8.32
CA VAL A 70 -4.19 27.51 8.02
C VAL A 70 -4.11 26.02 7.71
N VAL A 71 -4.97 25.24 8.35
CA VAL A 71 -5.12 23.81 8.04
C VAL A 71 -5.82 23.67 6.69
N CYS A 72 -5.27 22.82 5.84
CA CYS A 72 -5.78 22.59 4.49
C CYS A 72 -5.77 21.10 4.14
N ASP A 73 -6.49 20.75 3.09
CA ASP A 73 -6.44 19.42 2.48
C ASP A 73 -5.51 19.45 1.28
N VAL A 74 -4.52 18.56 1.29
CA VAL A 74 -3.54 18.41 0.22
C VAL A 74 -3.91 17.20 -0.62
N HIS A 75 -4.04 17.41 -1.91
CA HIS A 75 -4.32 16.40 -2.92
C HIS A 75 -3.09 16.19 -3.79
N ASN A 76 -2.85 14.97 -4.22
CA ASN A 76 -1.83 14.65 -5.20
C ASN A 76 -2.49 13.94 -6.38
N ASP A 77 -2.83 14.72 -7.38
CA ASP A 77 -3.46 14.23 -8.61
C ASP A 77 -2.37 13.84 -9.61
N PRO A 78 -2.47 12.68 -10.29
CA PRO A 78 -1.43 12.22 -11.22
C PRO A 78 -1.26 13.11 -12.46
N VAL A 79 -2.28 13.90 -12.81
CA VAL A 79 -2.28 14.78 -14.00
C VAL A 79 -1.95 16.22 -13.61
N SER A 80 -2.68 16.78 -12.64
CA SER A 80 -2.55 18.19 -12.25
C SER A 80 -1.50 18.42 -11.16
N GLY A 81 -0.99 17.35 -10.54
CA GLY A 81 -0.02 17.45 -9.45
C GLY A 81 -0.64 17.80 -8.11
N PHE A 82 0.06 18.59 -7.30
CA PHE A 82 -0.43 19.00 -6.00
C PHE A 82 -1.49 20.08 -6.12
N ALA A 83 -2.62 19.84 -5.46
CA ALA A 83 -3.68 20.81 -5.25
C ALA A 83 -3.95 20.96 -3.74
N VAL A 84 -4.41 22.15 -3.33
CA VAL A 84 -4.66 22.45 -1.92
C VAL A 84 -6.07 23.02 -1.79
N ASP A 85 -6.89 22.35 -1.00
CA ASP A 85 -8.21 22.83 -0.63
C ASP A 85 -8.13 23.59 0.69
N ILE A 86 -8.43 24.90 0.63
CA ILE A 86 -8.40 25.80 1.77
C ILE A 86 -9.83 26.11 2.16
N PRO A 87 -10.20 26.06 3.45
CA PRO A 87 -11.52 26.48 3.90
C PRO A 87 -11.81 27.91 3.45
N SER A 88 -13.00 28.17 2.96
CA SER A 88 -13.39 29.43 2.32
C SER A 88 -13.19 30.66 3.20
N GLU A 89 -13.38 30.51 4.52
CA GLU A 89 -13.17 31.58 5.50
C GLU A 89 -11.71 32.05 5.59
N PHE A 90 -10.75 31.22 5.17
CA PHE A 90 -9.31 31.56 5.18
C PHE A 90 -8.76 31.91 3.81
N ALA A 91 -9.53 31.73 2.74
CA ALA A 91 -9.05 31.92 1.37
C ALA A 91 -8.47 33.33 1.14
N ALA A 92 -9.16 34.37 1.65
CA ALA A 92 -8.69 35.75 1.52
C ALA A 92 -7.41 36.04 2.31
N ILE A 93 -7.20 35.36 3.44
CA ILE A 93 -5.99 35.52 4.27
C ILE A 93 -4.80 34.86 3.56
N VAL A 94 -4.99 33.68 3.02
CA VAL A 94 -3.94 32.96 2.28
C VAL A 94 -3.59 33.69 0.99
N ALA A 95 -4.60 34.18 0.25
CA ALA A 95 -4.39 34.88 -1.02
C ALA A 95 -3.62 36.21 -0.88
N ARG A 96 -3.60 36.83 0.30
CA ARG A 96 -2.83 38.06 0.58
C ARG A 96 -1.34 37.78 0.83
N GLN A 97 -0.94 36.53 0.96
CA GLN A 97 0.48 36.20 1.20
C GLN A 97 1.25 36.29 -0.11
N GLU A 98 2.27 37.14 -0.18
CA GLU A 98 3.18 37.22 -1.33
C GLU A 98 4.02 35.94 -1.49
N ARG A 99 4.30 35.27 -0.37
CA ARG A 99 5.04 34.01 -0.31
C ARG A 99 4.41 33.13 0.75
N GLY A 100 4.32 31.84 0.46
CA GLY A 100 3.76 30.87 1.38
C GLY A 100 4.58 29.58 1.43
N GLN A 101 4.40 28.85 2.49
CA GLN A 101 4.90 27.49 2.64
C GLN A 101 3.73 26.57 2.87
N LEU A 102 3.77 25.41 2.23
CA LEU A 102 2.89 24.28 2.47
C LEU A 102 3.70 23.19 3.17
N ILE A 103 3.26 22.82 4.35
CA ILE A 103 3.87 21.75 5.15
C ILE A 103 2.84 20.65 5.32
N PHE A 104 3.16 19.44 4.92
CA PHE A 104 2.35 18.26 5.17
C PHE A 104 3.24 17.05 5.44
N PRO A 105 2.75 16.06 6.23
CA PRO A 105 3.54 14.88 6.53
C PRO A 105 3.72 14.04 5.27
N ASN A 106 4.96 13.68 4.93
CA ASN A 106 5.28 12.76 3.85
C ASN A 106 5.56 11.34 4.34
N THR A 107 5.62 11.15 5.64
CA THR A 107 5.83 9.85 6.26
C THR A 107 4.82 9.65 7.37
N GLY A 108 4.26 8.45 7.44
CA GLY A 108 3.37 8.05 8.50
C GLY A 108 3.98 6.96 9.37
N ALA A 109 3.34 6.66 10.49
CA ALA A 109 3.73 5.56 11.35
C ALA A 109 3.67 4.23 10.58
N GLU A 110 4.70 3.40 10.76
CA GLU A 110 4.74 2.05 10.20
C GLU A 110 3.57 1.20 10.72
N PRO A 111 3.13 0.20 9.92
CA PRO A 111 2.13 -0.74 10.40
C PRO A 111 2.61 -1.44 11.67
N PRO A 112 1.72 -1.64 12.66
CA PRO A 112 2.10 -2.36 13.87
C PRO A 112 2.54 -3.80 13.54
N GLN A 113 3.59 -4.27 14.21
CA GLN A 113 3.87 -5.70 14.27
C GLN A 113 2.77 -6.37 15.12
N PRO A 114 2.28 -7.56 14.80
CA PRO A 114 2.73 -8.51 13.78
C PRO A 114 2.04 -8.36 12.40
N TYR A 115 1.22 -7.33 12.20
CA TYR A 115 0.43 -7.22 10.95
C TYR A 115 1.32 -7.13 9.71
N MET A 116 2.41 -6.35 9.79
CA MET A 116 3.30 -6.18 8.64
C MET A 116 3.99 -7.50 8.26
N SER A 117 4.51 -8.26 9.22
CA SER A 117 5.16 -9.55 8.94
C SER A 117 4.16 -10.59 8.39
N ARG A 118 2.93 -10.59 8.90
CA ARG A 118 1.86 -11.46 8.38
C ARG A 118 1.44 -11.06 6.96
N PHE A 119 1.38 -9.76 6.69
CA PHE A 119 1.08 -9.24 5.36
C PHE A 119 2.15 -9.66 4.34
N ILE A 120 3.43 -9.50 4.68
CA ILE A 120 4.55 -9.96 3.84
C ILE A 120 4.48 -11.46 3.63
N GLY A 121 4.20 -12.23 4.69
CA GLY A 121 4.02 -13.68 4.59
C GLY A 121 2.86 -14.09 3.68
N LYS A 122 1.70 -13.40 3.78
CA LYS A 122 0.57 -13.59 2.85
C LYS A 122 1.00 -13.36 1.41
N VAL A 123 1.61 -12.21 1.13
CA VAL A 123 2.10 -11.87 -0.21
C VAL A 123 3.07 -12.93 -0.72
N GLY A 124 4.01 -13.39 0.12
CA GLY A 124 4.97 -14.44 -0.27
C GLY A 124 4.30 -15.76 -0.65
N VAL A 125 3.37 -16.25 0.16
CA VAL A 125 2.65 -17.51 -0.10
C VAL A 125 1.82 -17.41 -1.38
N GLU A 126 1.11 -16.30 -1.56
CA GLU A 126 0.28 -16.09 -2.75
C GLU A 126 1.11 -15.85 -4.03
N ALA A 127 2.26 -15.17 -3.91
CA ALA A 127 3.19 -15.03 -5.04
C ALA A 127 3.77 -16.38 -5.46
N MET A 128 4.05 -17.29 -4.52
CA MET A 128 4.44 -18.66 -4.83
C MET A 128 3.35 -19.39 -5.59
N ALA A 129 2.09 -19.28 -5.15
CA ALA A 129 0.94 -19.88 -5.84
C ALA A 129 0.80 -19.34 -7.27
N LEU A 130 0.90 -18.03 -7.46
CA LEU A 130 0.86 -17.41 -8.78
C LEU A 130 2.01 -17.92 -9.67
N ARG A 131 3.20 -18.07 -9.11
CA ARG A 131 4.37 -18.57 -9.84
C ARG A 131 4.20 -20.02 -10.27
N LEU A 132 3.61 -20.89 -9.45
CA LEU A 132 3.29 -22.26 -9.81
C LEU A 132 2.29 -22.28 -10.98
N LEU A 133 1.21 -21.53 -10.88
CA LEU A 133 0.21 -21.41 -11.95
C LEU A 133 0.82 -20.96 -13.27
N GLN A 134 1.70 -19.96 -13.25
CA GLN A 134 2.39 -19.46 -14.44
C GLN A 134 3.28 -20.55 -15.10
N LYS A 135 3.73 -21.52 -14.32
CA LYS A 135 4.48 -22.68 -14.81
C LYS A 135 3.61 -23.89 -15.16
N GLY A 136 2.28 -23.76 -15.08
CA GLY A 136 1.36 -24.88 -15.30
C GLY A 136 1.36 -25.93 -14.20
N LEU A 137 1.81 -25.56 -12.99
CA LEU A 137 1.85 -26.45 -11.84
C LEU A 137 0.65 -26.18 -10.90
N ASP A 138 0.27 -27.21 -10.13
CA ASP A 138 -0.84 -27.10 -9.19
C ASP A 138 -0.44 -26.25 -7.98
N PRO A 139 -1.12 -25.13 -7.70
CA PRO A 139 -0.88 -24.29 -6.54
C PRO A 139 -1.28 -24.98 -5.22
N CYS A 140 -2.11 -26.03 -5.24
CA CYS A 140 -2.49 -26.78 -4.04
C CYS A 140 -1.29 -27.43 -3.36
N THR A 141 -0.18 -27.69 -4.09
CA THR A 141 1.07 -28.18 -3.51
C THR A 141 1.60 -27.28 -2.39
N ILE A 142 1.32 -25.97 -2.42
CA ILE A 142 1.69 -25.04 -1.34
C ILE A 142 0.90 -25.35 -0.05
N ALA A 143 -0.37 -25.76 -0.18
CA ALA A 143 -1.19 -26.10 0.97
C ALA A 143 -0.73 -27.39 1.66
N ASP A 144 -0.19 -28.32 0.87
CA ASP A 144 0.21 -29.65 1.34
C ASP A 144 1.69 -29.75 1.73
N GLU A 145 2.52 -28.75 1.36
CA GLU A 145 3.96 -28.75 1.63
C GLU A 145 4.25 -28.52 3.13
N PRO A 146 4.78 -29.56 3.85
CA PRO A 146 5.01 -29.44 5.29
C PRO A 146 6.02 -28.35 5.67
N ALA A 147 7.01 -28.08 4.82
CA ALA A 147 8.00 -27.02 5.05
C ALA A 147 7.40 -25.62 5.10
N LEU A 148 6.22 -25.43 4.51
CA LEU A 148 5.51 -24.16 4.49
C LEU A 148 4.46 -24.03 5.62
N GLU A 149 4.24 -25.07 6.43
CA GLU A 149 3.22 -25.05 7.48
C GLU A 149 3.44 -23.90 8.47
N CYS A 150 4.67 -23.66 8.89
CA CYS A 150 4.98 -22.59 9.82
C CYS A 150 4.55 -21.21 9.29
N ILE A 151 4.84 -20.90 8.02
CA ILE A 151 4.46 -19.62 7.44
C ILE A 151 2.96 -19.55 7.19
N ARG A 152 2.31 -20.61 6.71
CA ARG A 152 0.85 -20.64 6.51
C ARG A 152 0.12 -20.40 7.83
N SER A 153 0.49 -21.14 8.89
CA SER A 153 -0.08 -20.98 10.23
C SER A 153 0.17 -19.60 10.81
N TRP A 154 1.36 -19.05 10.63
CA TRP A 154 1.67 -17.67 11.04
C TRP A 154 0.77 -16.66 10.30
N VAL A 155 0.70 -16.73 8.99
CA VAL A 155 -0.12 -15.84 8.17
C VAL A 155 -1.58 -15.94 8.57
N ARG A 156 -2.11 -17.15 8.69
CA ARG A 156 -3.55 -17.36 8.96
C ARG A 156 -3.94 -17.07 10.39
N TRP A 157 -3.15 -17.51 11.37
CA TRP A 157 -3.56 -17.50 12.77
C TRP A 157 -2.75 -16.53 13.64
N GLY A 158 -1.56 -16.13 13.20
CA GLY A 158 -0.66 -15.31 13.99
C GLY A 158 -0.19 -15.98 15.28
N LYS A 159 -0.18 -17.31 15.31
CA LYS A 159 0.19 -18.08 16.49
C LYS A 159 1.70 -18.13 16.66
N SER A 160 2.29 -17.06 17.12
CA SER A 160 3.67 -17.00 17.57
C SER A 160 3.76 -16.01 18.72
N LEU A 161 4.58 -16.31 19.70
CA LEU A 161 4.88 -15.41 20.82
C LEU A 161 5.73 -14.23 20.37
N ILE A 162 6.51 -14.41 19.32
CA ILE A 162 7.39 -13.38 18.75
C ILE A 162 7.00 -13.19 17.29
N PRO A 163 6.79 -11.95 16.85
CA PRO A 163 6.56 -11.65 15.43
C PRO A 163 7.74 -12.17 14.58
N TRP A 164 7.43 -12.74 13.43
CA TRP A 164 8.48 -13.12 12.50
C TRP A 164 9.24 -11.89 12.04
N PRO A 165 10.57 -11.90 12.11
CA PRO A 165 11.36 -10.79 11.62
C PRO A 165 11.20 -10.67 10.11
N PHE A 166 11.20 -9.46 9.63
CA PHE A 166 11.32 -9.16 8.21
C PHE A 166 12.41 -8.13 8.00
N HIS A 167 12.99 -8.15 6.81
CA HIS A 167 14.00 -7.19 6.41
C HIS A 167 13.43 -6.34 5.29
N GLN A 168 13.61 -5.02 5.41
CA GLN A 168 13.30 -4.10 4.32
C GLN A 168 14.53 -3.24 4.01
N ARG A 169 14.72 -2.96 2.75
CA ARG A 169 15.72 -1.98 2.31
C ARG A 169 15.13 -1.09 1.23
N ARG A 170 15.56 0.14 1.22
CA ARG A 170 15.25 1.02 0.10
C ARG A 170 16.12 0.62 -1.09
N ILE A 171 15.50 0.38 -2.24
CA ILE A 171 16.19 0.04 -3.48
C ILE A 171 16.57 1.31 -4.25
N TYR A 172 15.73 2.35 -4.13
CA TYR A 172 15.95 3.64 -4.78
C TYR A 172 16.46 4.66 -3.76
N GLU A 173 17.26 5.64 -4.23
CA GLU A 173 17.69 6.75 -3.38
C GLU A 173 16.49 7.57 -2.88
N ALA A 174 16.66 8.17 -1.68
CA ALA A 174 15.59 8.95 -1.05
C ALA A 174 15.10 10.12 -1.92
N ASN A 175 16.00 10.67 -2.73
CA ASN A 175 15.75 11.82 -3.59
C ASN A 175 15.51 11.45 -5.06
N ALA A 176 15.45 10.16 -5.39
CA ALA A 176 15.12 9.72 -6.74
C ALA A 176 13.71 10.22 -7.06
N SER A 177 13.62 11.19 -7.94
CA SER A 177 12.36 11.69 -8.45
C SER A 177 11.73 10.61 -9.33
N HIS A 178 10.75 9.89 -8.79
CA HIS A 178 9.99 8.89 -9.54
C HIS A 178 8.98 9.52 -10.51
N ARG A 179 8.99 10.83 -10.67
CA ARG A 179 8.21 11.59 -11.62
C ARG A 179 8.85 11.71 -13.01
N THR A 180 9.55 10.72 -13.46
CA THR A 180 9.79 10.64 -14.91
C THR A 180 8.55 10.02 -15.52
N ALA A 181 7.73 10.90 -16.10
CA ALA A 181 6.58 10.51 -16.91
C ALA A 181 6.95 9.32 -17.79
N ALA A 182 6.10 8.28 -17.73
CA ALA A 182 5.85 7.35 -18.82
C ALA A 182 7.02 7.14 -19.81
N SER A 183 8.11 6.53 -19.37
CA SER A 183 8.89 5.70 -20.25
C SER A 183 8.30 4.29 -20.18
N PRO A 184 7.85 3.72 -21.30
CA PRO A 184 7.31 2.35 -21.33
C PRO A 184 8.30 1.27 -20.91
N GLU A 185 9.57 1.64 -20.71
CA GLU A 185 10.66 0.71 -20.38
C GLU A 185 10.86 0.48 -18.86
N ALA A 186 10.13 1.18 -17.99
CA ALA A 186 10.27 1.03 -16.53
C ALA A 186 9.47 -0.15 -15.94
N HIS A 187 8.85 -0.98 -16.77
CA HIS A 187 8.06 -2.14 -16.34
C HIS A 187 8.74 -3.49 -16.55
N GLN A 188 10.06 -3.53 -16.68
CA GLN A 188 10.82 -4.78 -16.65
C GLN A 188 11.58 -4.90 -15.33
N ILE A 189 10.88 -5.32 -14.29
CA ILE A 189 11.44 -6.12 -13.18
C ILE A 189 10.37 -7.07 -12.68
#